data_ac46f41f7895454f1179e500e3dec28c
#
_entry.id   ac46f41f7895454f1179e500e3dec28c
#
_cell.length_a   1.000
_cell.length_b   1.000
_cell.length_c   1.000
_cell.angle_alpha   90.00
_cell.angle_beta   90.00
_cell.angle_gamma   90.00
#
_symmetry.space_group_name_H-M   'P 1'
#
loop_
_entity.id
_entity.type
_entity.pdbx_description
1 polymer ?
#
loop_
_entity_poly.entity_id
_entity_poly.type
_entity_poly.pdbx_seq_one_letter_code
_entity_poly.pdbx_strand_id
1 'polypeptide(L)'
;MKYGVNTARFRRAFCLEFGAIAPDSYWNATPEQLAAACNGVGPEHWPKWARWILSVLLRPLDASSGPHDWEFSLPEKSYWHFTRANWRLAVNTSKEALYDVRPCVIPLGWFAALFCQIFGWRAYINGKPVQK
;
A
#
# COMPACT_ATOMS: atom_id res chain seq x y z
N MET A 1 0.65 7.16 -10.44
CA MET A 1 -0.45 8.13 -10.24
C MET A 1 -0.39 8.63 -8.81
N LYS A 2 -0.33 9.93 -8.63
CA LYS A 2 -0.32 10.51 -7.29
C LYS A 2 -1.76 10.70 -6.80
N TYR A 3 -2.00 10.38 -5.56
CA TYR A 3 -3.30 10.64 -4.95
C TYR A 3 -3.45 12.12 -4.60
N GLY A 4 -4.61 12.68 -4.88
CA GLY A 4 -4.99 13.95 -4.30
C GLY A 4 -5.29 13.80 -2.80
N VAL A 5 -5.29 14.92 -2.09
CA VAL A 5 -5.56 14.96 -0.65
C VAL A 5 -6.93 14.37 -0.31
N ASN A 6 -7.95 14.67 -1.10
CA ASN A 6 -9.28 14.12 -0.87
C ASN A 6 -9.35 12.63 -1.09
N THR A 7 -8.64 12.10 -2.09
CA THR A 7 -8.53 10.66 -2.34
C THR A 7 -7.85 9.95 -1.17
N ALA A 8 -6.76 10.52 -0.67
CA ALA A 8 -6.05 9.97 0.47
C ALA A 8 -6.92 9.92 1.72
N ARG A 9 -7.68 10.98 1.97
CA ARG A 9 -8.62 11.05 3.09
C ARG A 9 -9.72 10.00 2.97
N PHE A 10 -10.32 9.89 1.80
CA PHE A 10 -11.38 8.92 1.53
C PHE A 10 -10.89 7.48 1.71
N ARG A 11 -9.72 7.16 1.17
CA ARG A 11 -9.16 5.82 1.27
C ARG A 11 -8.80 5.45 2.71
N ARG A 12 -8.27 6.39 3.48
CA ARG A 12 -8.00 6.13 4.91
C ARG A 12 -9.30 5.87 5.67
N ALA A 13 -10.34 6.65 5.43
CA ALA A 13 -11.64 6.42 6.05
C ALA A 13 -12.19 5.03 5.69
N PHE A 14 -12.05 4.63 4.43
CA PHE A 14 -12.46 3.30 3.98
C PHE A 14 -11.62 2.19 4.64
N CYS A 15 -10.32 2.38 4.76
CA CYS A 15 -9.45 1.45 5.50
C CYS A 15 -9.89 1.28 6.95
N LEU A 16 -10.32 2.35 7.59
CA LEU A 16 -10.84 2.28 8.95
C LEU A 16 -12.12 1.42 9.02
N GLU A 17 -13.01 1.56 8.04
CA GLU A 17 -14.26 0.81 8.00
C GLU A 17 -14.04 -0.70 7.89
N PHE A 18 -13.13 -1.16 7.02
CA PHE A 18 -12.90 -2.59 6.88
C PHE A 18 -11.87 -3.17 7.87
N GLY A 19 -11.33 -2.34 8.74
CA GLY A 19 -10.42 -2.78 9.79
C GLY A 19 -9.00 -3.07 9.31
N ALA A 20 -8.47 -2.24 8.40
CA ALA A 20 -7.10 -2.39 7.93
C ALA A 20 -6.08 -2.34 9.07
N ILE A 21 -5.03 -3.11 8.95
CA ILE A 21 -3.91 -3.09 9.88
C ILE A 21 -2.87 -2.10 9.35
N ALA A 22 -2.57 -1.08 10.16
CA ALA A 22 -1.59 -0.06 9.82
C ALA A 22 -0.94 0.47 11.09
N PRO A 23 0.28 1.04 11.01
CA PRO A 23 0.89 1.66 12.17
C PRO A 23 0.12 2.92 12.61
N ASP A 24 0.23 3.26 13.89
CA ASP A 24 -0.46 4.44 14.45
C ASP A 24 -0.12 5.72 13.68
N SER A 25 1.12 5.82 13.20
CA SER A 25 1.54 6.97 12.40
C SER A 25 0.72 7.16 11.12
N TYR A 26 0.23 6.08 10.53
CA TYR A 26 -0.68 6.14 9.37
C TYR A 26 -2.02 6.81 9.74
N TRP A 27 -2.59 6.36 10.85
CA TRP A 27 -3.89 6.89 11.30
C TRP A 27 -3.81 8.34 11.75
N ASN A 28 -2.65 8.75 12.28
CA ASN A 28 -2.41 10.10 12.79
C ASN A 28 -1.82 11.06 11.75
N ALA A 29 -1.49 10.56 10.55
CA ALA A 29 -0.93 11.39 9.49
C ALA A 29 -1.95 12.40 8.98
N THR A 30 -1.47 13.57 8.54
CA THR A 30 -2.31 14.53 7.85
C THR A 30 -2.68 13.99 6.46
N PRO A 31 -3.82 14.41 5.88
CA PRO A 31 -4.18 14.01 4.50
C PRO A 31 -3.10 14.37 3.47
N GLU A 32 -2.39 15.48 3.68
CA GLU A 32 -1.29 15.93 2.83
C GLU A 32 -0.09 14.97 2.90
N GLN A 33 0.25 14.51 4.11
CA GLN A 33 1.30 13.51 4.30
C GLN A 33 0.95 12.19 3.64
N LEU A 34 -0.30 11.76 3.77
CA LEU A 34 -0.79 10.55 3.11
C LEU A 34 -0.71 10.66 1.59
N ALA A 35 -1.14 11.79 1.05
CA ALA A 35 -1.08 12.03 -0.40
C ALA A 35 0.35 12.02 -0.92
N ALA A 36 1.30 12.52 -0.13
CA ALA A 36 2.72 12.52 -0.49
C ALA A 36 3.34 11.11 -0.45
N ALA A 37 2.91 10.28 0.51
CA ALA A 37 3.42 8.92 0.66
C ALA A 37 2.80 7.94 -0.32
N CYS A 38 1.52 8.07 -0.60
CA CYS A 38 0.76 7.16 -1.44
C CYS A 38 0.86 7.60 -2.91
N ASN A 39 1.87 7.15 -3.59
CA ASN A 39 2.10 7.53 -4.99
C ASN A 39 1.40 6.61 -6.00
N GLY A 40 0.57 5.70 -5.54
CA GLY A 40 -0.31 4.88 -6.36
C GLY A 40 0.24 3.50 -6.69
N VAL A 41 1.09 3.38 -7.66
CA VAL A 41 1.46 2.06 -8.19
C VAL A 41 2.97 1.96 -8.39
N GLY A 42 3.62 1.38 -7.41
CA GLY A 42 5.02 1.04 -7.50
C GLY A 42 5.97 2.24 -7.66
N PRO A 43 7.26 2.02 -7.51
CA PRO A 43 8.25 3.08 -7.65
C PRO A 43 8.37 3.53 -9.11
N GLU A 44 8.60 4.82 -9.30
CA GLU A 44 8.74 5.42 -10.63
C GLU A 44 9.87 4.79 -11.46
N HIS A 45 10.91 4.29 -10.80
CA HIS A 45 12.05 3.67 -11.48
C HIS A 45 11.81 2.21 -11.88
N TRP A 46 10.68 1.64 -11.50
CA TRP A 46 10.33 0.28 -11.92
C TRP A 46 9.97 0.26 -13.41
N PRO A 47 10.26 -0.86 -14.10
CA PRO A 47 9.81 -1.03 -15.47
C PRO A 47 8.30 -0.86 -15.59
N LYS A 48 7.85 -0.31 -16.71
CA LYS A 48 6.42 -0.10 -16.95
C LYS A 48 5.60 -1.38 -16.83
N TRP A 49 6.14 -2.51 -17.26
CA TRP A 49 5.44 -3.80 -17.19
C TRP A 49 5.20 -4.23 -15.73
N ALA A 50 6.17 -3.99 -14.83
CA ALA A 50 6.03 -4.32 -13.41
C ALA A 50 4.98 -3.45 -12.74
N ARG A 51 4.99 -2.15 -13.05
CA ARG A 51 3.99 -1.20 -12.55
C ARG A 51 2.60 -1.55 -13.07
N TRP A 52 2.51 -1.98 -14.33
CA TRP A 52 1.23 -2.40 -14.92
C TRP A 52 0.67 -3.65 -14.21
N ILE A 53 1.51 -4.65 -13.94
CA ILE A 53 1.09 -5.86 -13.21
C ILE A 53 0.50 -5.48 -11.84
N LEU A 54 1.21 -4.67 -11.06
CA LEU A 54 0.71 -4.23 -9.76
C LEU A 54 -0.60 -3.46 -9.88
N SER A 55 -0.70 -2.60 -10.87
CA SER A 55 -1.90 -1.82 -11.14
C SER A 55 -3.12 -2.72 -11.42
N VAL A 56 -2.94 -3.77 -12.21
CA VAL A 56 -4.00 -4.74 -12.51
C VAL A 56 -4.38 -5.53 -11.26
N LEU A 57 -3.40 -6.04 -10.51
CA LEU A 57 -3.63 -6.83 -9.31
C LEU A 57 -4.35 -6.04 -8.21
N LEU A 58 -3.99 -4.77 -8.02
CA LEU A 58 -4.52 -3.94 -6.94
C LEU A 58 -5.71 -3.08 -7.34
N ARG A 59 -6.09 -3.06 -8.62
CA ARG A 59 -7.21 -2.23 -9.08
C ARG A 59 -8.49 -2.41 -8.25
N PRO A 60 -8.94 -3.64 -7.95
CA PRO A 60 -10.13 -3.84 -7.13
C PRO A 60 -9.88 -3.67 -5.63
N LEU A 61 -8.62 -3.52 -5.19
CA LEU A 61 -8.22 -3.54 -3.78
C LEU A 61 -7.33 -2.32 -3.46
N ASP A 62 -7.67 -1.21 -4.03
CA ASP A 62 -6.85 -0.02 -4.11
C ASP A 62 -6.64 0.69 -2.75
N ALA A 63 -7.64 0.64 -1.86
CA ALA A 63 -7.53 1.27 -0.55
C ALA A 63 -6.43 0.64 0.32
N SER A 64 -6.23 -0.67 0.20
CA SER A 64 -5.20 -1.40 0.96
C SER A 64 -3.78 -1.01 0.59
N SER A 65 -3.57 -0.39 -0.56
CA SER A 65 -2.24 0.10 -0.95
C SER A 65 -1.77 1.27 -0.11
N GLY A 66 -2.70 2.05 0.47
CA GLY A 66 -2.37 3.21 1.29
C GLY A 66 -1.48 2.88 2.49
N PRO A 67 -1.90 1.99 3.41
CA PRO A 67 -1.05 1.56 4.52
C PRO A 67 0.30 1.00 4.07
N HIS A 68 0.33 0.24 2.99
CA HIS A 68 1.56 -0.35 2.46
C HIS A 68 2.54 0.74 1.98
N ASP A 69 2.05 1.69 1.18
CA ASP A 69 2.88 2.79 0.70
C ASP A 69 3.38 3.66 1.86
N TRP A 70 2.54 3.87 2.87
CA TRP A 70 2.94 4.60 4.07
C TRP A 70 4.09 3.89 4.80
N GLU A 71 3.97 2.58 5.03
CA GLU A 71 5.03 1.82 5.69
C GLU A 71 6.34 1.84 4.89
N PHE A 72 6.26 1.84 3.55
CA PHE A 72 7.44 1.96 2.70
C PHE A 72 8.07 3.36 2.77
N SER A 73 7.31 4.39 3.14
CA SER A 73 7.81 5.75 3.26
C SER A 73 8.42 6.08 4.63
N LEU A 74 8.33 5.18 5.59
CA LEU A 74 8.89 5.41 6.93
C LEU A 74 10.42 5.42 6.91
N PRO A 75 11.06 6.21 7.79
CA PRO A 75 12.53 6.31 7.81
C PRO A 75 13.22 5.03 8.29
N GLU A 76 12.56 4.25 9.13
CA GLU A 76 13.10 2.97 9.59
C GLU A 76 13.08 1.95 8.48
N LYS A 77 14.27 1.47 8.09
CA LYS A 77 14.42 0.49 7.00
C LYS A 77 15.07 -0.77 7.55
N SER A 78 14.33 -1.87 7.52
CA SER A 78 14.83 -3.20 7.85
C SER A 78 14.08 -4.25 7.03
N TYR A 79 14.71 -5.41 6.88
CA TYR A 79 14.07 -6.53 6.18
C TYR A 79 12.80 -6.99 6.91
N TRP A 80 12.79 -6.91 8.23
CA TRP A 80 11.60 -7.23 9.03
C TRP A 80 10.44 -6.27 8.74
N HIS A 81 10.70 -4.96 8.74
CA HIS A 81 9.67 -3.97 8.42
C HIS A 81 9.16 -4.14 6.98
N PHE A 82 10.05 -4.41 6.05
CA PHE A 82 9.71 -4.68 4.65
C PHE A 82 8.77 -5.90 4.54
N THR A 83 9.14 -7.01 5.14
CA THR A 83 8.33 -8.24 5.11
C THR A 83 6.99 -8.04 5.81
N ARG A 84 6.98 -7.33 6.93
CA ARG A 84 5.75 -7.03 7.65
C ARG A 84 4.80 -6.16 6.83
N ALA A 85 5.32 -5.16 6.13
CA ALA A 85 4.50 -4.30 5.26
C ALA A 85 3.84 -5.12 4.14
N ASN A 86 4.59 -6.03 3.53
CA ASN A 86 4.05 -6.90 2.49
C ASN A 86 3.02 -7.90 3.04
N TRP A 87 3.27 -8.46 4.22
CA TRP A 87 2.30 -9.32 4.89
C TRP A 87 1.00 -8.56 5.20
N ARG A 88 1.11 -7.34 5.70
CA ARG A 88 -0.05 -6.50 5.96
C ARG A 88 -0.81 -6.15 4.69
N LEU A 89 -0.12 -5.96 3.57
CA LEU A 89 -0.78 -5.77 2.28
C LEU A 89 -1.67 -6.97 1.95
N ALA A 90 -1.16 -8.19 2.09
CA ALA A 90 -1.94 -9.41 1.84
C ALA A 90 -3.16 -9.50 2.77
N VAL A 91 -2.98 -9.25 4.05
CA VAL A 91 -4.07 -9.30 5.04
C VAL A 91 -5.10 -8.19 4.78
N ASN A 92 -4.66 -6.97 4.52
CA ASN A 92 -5.54 -5.84 4.29
C ASN A 92 -6.35 -6.00 3.00
N THR A 93 -5.73 -6.49 1.92
CA THR A 93 -6.46 -6.77 0.68
C THR A 93 -7.50 -7.86 0.88
N SER A 94 -7.22 -8.87 1.70
CA SER A 94 -8.20 -9.90 2.04
C SER A 94 -9.37 -9.32 2.83
N LYS A 95 -9.11 -8.46 3.79
CA LYS A 95 -10.15 -7.77 4.57
C LYS A 95 -11.00 -6.87 3.69
N GLU A 96 -10.38 -6.12 2.80
CA GLU A 96 -11.08 -5.26 1.85
C GLU A 96 -11.98 -6.06 0.92
N ALA A 97 -11.47 -7.15 0.37
CA ALA A 97 -12.23 -8.03 -0.51
C ALA A 97 -13.46 -8.62 0.19
N LEU A 98 -13.31 -9.05 1.44
CA LEU A 98 -14.44 -9.59 2.23
C LEU A 98 -15.45 -8.50 2.57
N TYR A 99 -14.99 -7.30 2.91
CA TYR A 99 -15.86 -6.17 3.19
C TYR A 99 -16.73 -5.81 1.98
N ASP A 100 -16.13 -5.83 0.79
CA ASP A 100 -16.81 -5.55 -0.48
C ASP A 100 -17.61 -6.76 -1.03
N VAL A 101 -17.63 -7.87 -0.28
CA VAL A 101 -18.27 -9.12 -0.68
C VAL A 101 -17.73 -9.64 -2.03
N ARG A 102 -16.40 -9.56 -2.20
CA ARG A 102 -15.71 -10.02 -3.40
C ARG A 102 -14.55 -10.97 -3.06
N PRO A 103 -14.83 -12.13 -2.41
CA PRO A 103 -13.75 -13.05 -2.00
C PRO A 103 -12.92 -13.58 -3.18
N CYS A 104 -13.46 -13.57 -4.39
CA CYS A 104 -12.74 -14.03 -5.58
C CYS A 104 -11.52 -13.17 -5.93
N VAL A 105 -11.41 -11.94 -5.43
CA VAL A 105 -10.25 -11.08 -5.66
C VAL A 105 -9.17 -11.19 -4.58
N ILE A 106 -9.39 -11.99 -3.52
CA ILE A 106 -8.39 -12.21 -2.48
C ILE A 106 -7.03 -12.67 -3.06
N PRO A 107 -6.98 -13.65 -3.99
CA PRO A 107 -5.71 -14.08 -4.57
C PRO A 107 -4.92 -12.94 -5.23
N LEU A 108 -5.59 -11.93 -5.78
CA LEU A 108 -4.92 -10.79 -6.42
C LEU A 108 -4.08 -10.01 -5.42
N GLY A 109 -4.60 -9.77 -4.21
CA GLY A 109 -3.87 -9.10 -3.15
C GLY A 109 -2.66 -9.90 -2.67
N TRP A 110 -2.81 -11.21 -2.54
CA TRP A 110 -1.69 -12.08 -2.16
C TRP A 110 -0.60 -12.12 -3.24
N PHE A 111 -0.97 -12.17 -4.51
CA PHE A 111 0.00 -12.06 -5.61
C PHE A 111 0.71 -10.72 -5.61
N ALA A 112 -0.01 -9.62 -5.36
CA ALA A 112 0.60 -8.30 -5.26
C ALA A 112 1.61 -8.24 -4.11
N ALA A 113 1.26 -8.78 -2.95
CA ALA A 113 2.15 -8.83 -1.78
C ALA A 113 3.40 -9.67 -2.07
N LEU A 114 3.23 -10.84 -2.70
CA LEU A 114 4.35 -11.69 -3.10
C LEU A 114 5.24 -11.00 -4.12
N PHE A 115 4.65 -10.32 -5.09
CA PHE A 115 5.40 -9.55 -6.08
C PHE A 115 6.24 -8.46 -5.41
N CYS A 116 5.67 -7.72 -4.46
CA CYS A 116 6.41 -6.73 -3.69
C CYS A 116 7.51 -7.36 -2.85
N GLN A 117 7.28 -8.55 -2.29
CA GLN A 117 8.28 -9.25 -1.50
C GLN A 117 9.51 -9.65 -2.34
N ILE A 118 9.28 -10.10 -3.56
CA ILE A 118 10.35 -10.58 -4.45
C ILE A 118 11.10 -9.40 -5.07
N PHE A 119 10.39 -8.39 -5.55
CA PHE A 119 10.96 -7.32 -6.38
C PHE A 119 11.05 -5.96 -5.68
N GLY A 120 10.43 -5.80 -4.53
CA GLY A 120 10.25 -4.49 -3.89
C GLY A 120 11.38 -4.02 -2.99
N TRP A 121 12.37 -4.86 -2.68
CA TRP A 121 13.39 -4.53 -1.69
C TRP A 121 14.17 -3.25 -2.03
N ARG A 122 14.63 -3.13 -3.27
CA ARG A 122 15.38 -1.93 -3.70
C ARG A 122 14.53 -0.66 -3.58
N ALA A 123 13.29 -0.75 -3.97
CA ALA A 123 12.37 0.37 -3.87
C ALA A 123 12.15 0.78 -2.42
N TYR A 124 12.02 -0.20 -1.54
CA TYR A 124 11.83 0.02 -0.11
C TYR A 124 13.02 0.75 0.52
N ILE A 125 14.25 0.25 0.29
CA ILE A 125 15.44 0.85 0.91
C ILE A 125 15.81 2.21 0.31
N ASN A 126 15.45 2.46 -0.96
CA ASN A 126 15.73 3.72 -1.64
C ASN A 126 14.58 4.73 -1.56
N GLY A 127 13.46 4.33 -0.96
CA GLY A 127 12.33 5.23 -0.77
C GLY A 127 12.68 6.43 0.09
N LYS A 128 12.22 7.61 -0.32
CA LYS A 128 12.42 8.83 0.47
C LYS A 128 11.39 8.86 1.59
N PRO A 129 11.83 9.04 2.85
CA PRO A 129 10.87 9.16 3.93
C PRO A 129 10.01 10.42 3.78
N VAL A 130 8.74 10.28 4.12
CA VAL A 130 7.84 11.42 4.21
C VAL A 130 8.18 12.19 5.47
N GLN A 131 8.46 13.47 5.34
CA GLN A 131 8.73 14.33 6.48
C GLN A 131 7.44 14.55 7.28
N LYS A 132 7.59 14.42 8.57
CA LYS A 132 6.50 14.64 9.50
C LYS A 132 6.50 16.06 10.00
#